data_4ace49357d660413dfb0826de1c3eae0
#
_entry.id   4ace49357d660413dfb0826de1c3eae0
#
_cell.length_a   1.000
_cell.length_b   1.000
_cell.length_c   1.000
_cell.angle_alpha   90.00
_cell.angle_beta   90.00
_cell.angle_gamma   90.00
#
_symmetry.space_group_name_H-M   'P 1'
#
loop_
_entity.id
_entity.type
_entity.pdbx_description
1 polymer ?
#
loop_
_entity_poly.entity_id
_entity_poly.type
_entity_poly.pdbx_seq_one_letter_code
_entity_poly.pdbx_strand_id
1 'polypeptide(L)'
;MLVTDQGLIDAGVIAPIVEHLRSHAIEVTLYSDVVADPPDHIVEAAAQVAKSEAINGVIGLGGGSSMDVAKLIAVLAGGETELKNCYGIEQIKGSRLPLILIPTTAGTGSEVTPISIVTTGETTKTGVISRQLLPDYAVLDANLTLKLPPHVTAATGIDAMVHAIEAY
;
A
#
# COMPACT_ATOMS: atom_id res chain seq x y z
N MET A 1 -7.87 9.20 0.06
CA MET A 1 -8.25 7.80 -0.27
C MET A 1 -7.65 6.87 0.77
N LEU A 2 -8.40 5.87 1.23
CA LEU A 2 -7.90 4.77 2.06
C LEU A 2 -7.85 3.50 1.20
N VAL A 3 -6.67 2.90 1.07
CA VAL A 3 -6.37 1.71 0.26
C VAL A 3 -6.19 0.52 1.18
N THR A 4 -6.93 -0.56 0.95
CA THR A 4 -6.94 -1.75 1.80
C THR A 4 -7.35 -2.98 0.98
N ASP A 5 -7.60 -4.11 1.63
CA ASP A 5 -8.12 -5.33 1.03
C ASP A 5 -9.46 -5.74 1.66
N GLN A 6 -10.21 -6.59 0.96
CA GLN A 6 -11.52 -7.06 1.42
C GLN A 6 -11.45 -7.84 2.73
N GLY A 7 -10.36 -8.57 2.97
CA GLY A 7 -10.18 -9.34 4.20
C GLY A 7 -10.17 -8.47 5.45
N LEU A 8 -9.59 -7.27 5.39
CA LEU A 8 -9.59 -6.32 6.51
C LEU A 8 -10.95 -5.67 6.72
N ILE A 9 -11.73 -5.48 5.66
CA ILE A 9 -13.12 -5.02 5.76
C ILE A 9 -13.95 -6.07 6.48
N ASP A 10 -13.89 -7.33 6.05
CA ASP A 10 -14.63 -8.45 6.61
C ASP A 10 -14.25 -8.72 8.07
N ALA A 11 -12.97 -8.48 8.42
CA ALA A 11 -12.49 -8.56 9.81
C ALA A 11 -12.96 -7.39 10.69
N GLY A 12 -13.63 -6.38 10.11
CA GLY A 12 -14.13 -5.22 10.83
C GLY A 12 -13.03 -4.27 11.33
N VAL A 13 -11.86 -4.27 10.68
CA VAL A 13 -10.73 -3.38 11.03
C VAL A 13 -10.92 -1.99 10.46
N ILE A 14 -11.49 -1.89 9.27
CA ILE A 14 -11.53 -0.65 8.48
C ILE A 14 -12.62 0.31 8.96
N ALA A 15 -13.82 -0.21 9.29
CA ALA A 15 -14.97 0.64 9.60
C ALA A 15 -14.73 1.65 10.74
N PRO A 16 -14.13 1.27 11.90
CA PRO A 16 -13.85 2.22 12.97
C PRO A 16 -12.86 3.32 12.56
N ILE A 17 -11.89 2.99 11.71
CA ILE A 17 -10.88 3.94 11.23
C ILE A 17 -11.51 4.96 10.29
N VAL A 18 -12.33 4.49 9.35
CA VAL A 18 -13.09 5.37 8.43
C VAL A 18 -14.02 6.30 9.21
N GLU A 19 -14.75 5.77 10.21
CA GLU A 19 -15.63 6.56 11.05
C GLU A 19 -14.83 7.63 11.84
N HIS A 20 -13.68 7.25 12.39
CA HIS A 20 -12.81 8.19 13.10
C HIS A 20 -12.32 9.31 12.17
N LEU A 21 -11.85 8.99 10.97
CA LEU A 21 -11.42 10.00 10.00
C LEU A 21 -12.56 10.94 9.63
N ARG A 22 -13.76 10.41 9.36
CA ARG A 22 -14.94 11.21 9.03
C ARG A 22 -15.39 12.11 10.18
N SER A 23 -15.28 11.65 11.43
CA SER A 23 -15.58 12.48 12.62
C SER A 23 -14.67 13.69 12.76
N HIS A 24 -13.49 13.67 12.11
CA HIS A 24 -12.54 14.77 12.02
C HIS A 24 -12.64 15.56 10.71
N ALA A 25 -13.79 15.48 10.03
CA ALA A 25 -14.07 16.17 8.75
C ALA A 25 -13.11 15.79 7.61
N ILE A 26 -12.56 14.56 7.65
CA ILE A 26 -11.77 14.01 6.55
C ILE A 26 -12.69 13.17 5.67
N GLU A 27 -12.84 13.57 4.40
CA GLU A 27 -13.57 12.79 3.42
C GLU A 27 -12.74 11.55 3.03
N VAL A 28 -13.37 10.36 3.05
CA VAL A 28 -12.70 9.10 2.80
C VAL A 28 -13.35 8.39 1.62
N THR A 29 -12.60 8.30 0.53
CA THR A 29 -12.86 7.35 -0.56
C THR A 29 -12.16 6.05 -0.21
N LEU A 30 -12.91 4.96 -0.08
CA LEU A 30 -12.38 3.63 0.23
C LEU A 30 -12.10 2.87 -1.07
N TYR A 31 -10.91 2.30 -1.19
CA TYR A 31 -10.53 1.36 -2.26
C TYR A 31 -10.10 0.04 -1.64
N SER A 32 -10.82 -1.05 -1.94
CA SER A 32 -10.64 -2.35 -1.30
C SER A 32 -10.36 -3.51 -2.25
N ASP A 33 -10.16 -3.22 -3.55
CA ASP A 33 -9.96 -4.25 -4.57
C ASP A 33 -8.50 -4.73 -4.66
N VAL A 34 -7.69 -4.43 -3.63
CA VAL A 34 -6.32 -4.93 -3.56
C VAL A 34 -6.33 -6.43 -3.29
N VAL A 35 -5.57 -7.16 -4.08
CA VAL A 35 -5.35 -8.61 -3.93
C VAL A 35 -3.89 -8.88 -3.58
N ALA A 36 -3.60 -10.10 -3.11
CA ALA A 36 -2.23 -10.54 -2.94
C ALA A 36 -1.50 -10.53 -4.30
N ASP A 37 -0.22 -10.11 -4.30
CA ASP A 37 0.58 -9.98 -5.53
C ASP A 37 -0.15 -9.12 -6.60
N PRO A 38 -0.48 -7.87 -6.33
CA PRO A 38 -1.42 -7.09 -7.11
C PRO A 38 -0.94 -6.94 -8.55
N PRO A 39 -1.80 -7.25 -9.54
CA PRO A 39 -1.48 -7.01 -10.94
C PRO A 39 -1.54 -5.51 -11.27
N ASP A 40 -0.81 -5.11 -12.30
CA ASP A 40 -0.66 -3.73 -12.74
C ASP A 40 -2.00 -3.01 -13.00
N HIS A 41 -2.98 -3.71 -13.58
CA HIS A 41 -4.30 -3.14 -13.86
C HIS A 41 -5.08 -2.74 -12.59
N ILE A 42 -4.85 -3.41 -11.45
CA ILE A 42 -5.43 -3.02 -10.16
C ILE A 42 -4.86 -1.67 -9.71
N VAL A 43 -3.55 -1.48 -9.85
CA VAL A 43 -2.89 -0.21 -9.53
C VAL A 43 -3.39 0.92 -10.44
N GLU A 44 -3.49 0.65 -11.75
CA GLU A 44 -3.98 1.63 -12.72
C GLU A 44 -5.44 2.01 -12.46
N ALA A 45 -6.32 1.03 -12.19
CA ALA A 45 -7.72 1.28 -11.85
C ALA A 45 -7.83 2.14 -10.58
N ALA A 46 -7.09 1.80 -9.53
CA ALA A 46 -7.07 2.57 -8.29
C ALA A 46 -6.58 4.01 -8.49
N ALA A 47 -5.54 4.20 -9.32
CA ALA A 47 -5.03 5.53 -9.65
C ALA A 47 -6.04 6.36 -10.46
N GLN A 48 -6.83 5.74 -11.34
CA GLN A 48 -7.92 6.42 -12.05
C GLN A 48 -9.02 6.88 -11.08
N VAL A 49 -9.42 6.03 -10.13
CA VAL A 49 -10.37 6.43 -9.08
C VAL A 49 -9.81 7.61 -8.28
N ALA A 50 -8.53 7.55 -7.88
CA ALA A 50 -7.90 8.65 -7.14
C ALA A 50 -7.91 9.98 -7.90
N LYS A 51 -7.71 9.95 -9.21
CA LYS A 51 -7.76 11.14 -10.08
C LYS A 51 -9.18 11.67 -10.25
N SER A 52 -10.15 10.78 -10.52
CA SER A 52 -11.55 11.17 -10.74
C SER A 52 -12.20 11.77 -9.50
N GLU A 53 -11.84 11.28 -8.31
CA GLU A 53 -12.31 11.75 -7.01
C GLU A 53 -11.47 12.92 -6.46
N ALA A 54 -10.53 13.44 -7.24
CA ALA A 54 -9.64 14.55 -6.87
C ALA A 54 -8.98 14.34 -5.49
N ILE A 55 -8.49 13.11 -5.23
CA ILE A 55 -7.87 12.74 -3.95
C ILE A 55 -6.63 13.60 -3.70
N ASN A 56 -6.48 14.07 -2.47
CA ASN A 56 -5.37 14.93 -2.03
C ASN A 56 -4.43 14.28 -1.01
N GLY A 57 -4.66 13.02 -0.66
CA GLY A 57 -3.79 12.22 0.22
C GLY A 57 -4.18 10.74 0.18
N VAL A 58 -3.22 9.87 0.42
CA VAL A 58 -3.39 8.42 0.38
C VAL A 58 -3.00 7.81 1.73
N ILE A 59 -3.85 6.92 2.24
CA ILE A 59 -3.56 6.07 3.40
C ILE A 59 -3.55 4.63 2.90
N GLY A 60 -2.42 3.94 3.01
CA GLY A 60 -2.34 2.50 2.79
C GLY A 60 -2.46 1.78 4.12
N LEU A 61 -3.53 1.00 4.32
CA LEU A 61 -3.79 0.25 5.53
C LEU A 61 -3.94 -1.23 5.18
N GLY A 62 -2.99 -2.05 5.61
CA GLY A 62 -3.01 -3.47 5.29
C GLY A 62 -1.66 -4.15 5.33
N GLY A 63 -1.53 -5.26 4.64
CA GLY A 63 -0.26 -5.94 4.39
C GLY A 63 0.58 -5.25 3.32
N GLY A 64 1.71 -5.86 2.95
CA GLY A 64 2.62 -5.33 1.93
C GLY A 64 1.93 -4.94 0.63
N SER A 65 1.02 -5.78 0.10
CA SER A 65 0.29 -5.52 -1.14
C SER A 65 -0.54 -4.24 -1.08
N SER A 66 -1.30 -4.03 0.00
CA SER A 66 -2.12 -2.82 0.17
C SER A 66 -1.26 -1.57 0.28
N MET A 67 -0.12 -1.66 0.98
CA MET A 67 0.82 -0.55 1.11
C MET A 67 1.55 -0.25 -0.20
N ASP A 68 1.96 -1.27 -0.93
CA ASP A 68 2.63 -1.13 -2.23
C ASP A 68 1.72 -0.48 -3.28
N VAL A 69 0.45 -0.88 -3.34
CA VAL A 69 -0.56 -0.23 -4.19
C VAL A 69 -0.77 1.22 -3.77
N ALA A 70 -0.88 1.51 -2.47
CA ALA A 70 -1.04 2.87 -1.95
C ALA A 70 0.12 3.79 -2.33
N LYS A 71 1.37 3.30 -2.27
CA LYS A 71 2.56 4.04 -2.72
C LYS A 71 2.46 4.44 -4.18
N LEU A 72 2.08 3.50 -5.04
CA LEU A 72 1.95 3.76 -6.47
C LEU A 72 0.78 4.69 -6.78
N ILE A 73 -0.36 4.54 -6.10
CA ILE A 73 -1.50 5.47 -6.23
C ILE A 73 -1.04 6.90 -5.90
N ALA A 74 -0.30 7.09 -4.80
CA ALA A 74 0.18 8.41 -4.41
C ALA A 74 1.03 9.07 -5.50
N VAL A 75 1.88 8.29 -6.19
CA VAL A 75 2.70 8.75 -7.31
C VAL A 75 1.86 9.03 -8.54
N LEU A 76 1.02 8.08 -8.96
CA LEU A 76 0.26 8.15 -10.21
C LEU A 76 -0.84 9.21 -10.17
N ALA A 77 -1.43 9.46 -9.01
CA ALA A 77 -2.45 10.49 -8.82
C ALA A 77 -1.85 11.88 -8.57
N GLY A 78 -0.66 11.96 -7.97
CA GLY A 78 0.02 13.23 -7.67
C GLY A 78 0.87 13.78 -8.80
N GLY A 79 1.12 12.97 -9.83
CA GLY A 79 2.00 13.32 -10.96
C GLY A 79 1.41 12.95 -12.32
N GLU A 80 2.20 13.19 -13.36
CA GLU A 80 1.87 12.85 -14.76
C GLU A 80 2.48 11.51 -15.21
N THR A 81 3.18 10.80 -14.31
CA THR A 81 3.87 9.56 -14.65
C THR A 81 2.86 8.42 -14.80
N GLU A 82 3.00 7.63 -15.85
CA GLU A 82 2.24 6.40 -16.07
C GLU A 82 2.96 5.22 -15.39
N LEU A 83 2.22 4.22 -14.92
CA LEU A 83 2.78 3.06 -14.21
C LEU A 83 3.88 2.35 -14.98
N LYS A 84 3.69 2.14 -16.29
CA LYS A 84 4.69 1.50 -17.17
C LYS A 84 6.06 2.20 -17.19
N ASN A 85 6.09 3.49 -16.87
CA ASN A 85 7.31 4.31 -16.84
C ASN A 85 7.94 4.38 -15.43
N CYS A 86 7.33 3.75 -14.42
CA CYS A 86 7.82 3.73 -13.05
C CYS A 86 8.76 2.55 -12.75
N TYR A 87 8.69 1.50 -13.56
CA TYR A 87 9.45 0.26 -13.29
C TYR A 87 10.96 0.47 -13.31
N GLY A 88 11.64 -0.20 -12.36
CA GLY A 88 13.08 -0.09 -12.18
C GLY A 88 13.48 0.89 -11.08
N ILE A 89 14.70 1.41 -11.16
CA ILE A 89 15.30 2.23 -10.10
C ILE A 89 15.25 3.71 -10.49
N GLU A 90 14.69 4.55 -9.59
CA GLU A 90 14.59 6.01 -9.70
C GLU A 90 13.98 6.50 -11.03
N GLN A 91 12.97 5.78 -11.54
CA GLN A 91 12.29 6.16 -12.79
C GLN A 91 11.13 7.16 -12.56
N ILE A 92 10.63 7.28 -11.32
CA ILE A 92 9.54 8.20 -10.98
C ILE A 92 10.03 9.64 -11.09
N LYS A 93 9.27 10.45 -11.82
CA LYS A 93 9.54 11.89 -12.00
C LYS A 93 8.41 12.72 -11.40
N GLY A 94 8.74 13.85 -10.81
CA GLY A 94 7.76 14.78 -10.25
C GLY A 94 7.42 14.50 -8.79
N SER A 95 6.30 15.00 -8.33
CA SER A 95 5.80 14.89 -6.95
C SER A 95 4.79 13.74 -6.82
N ARG A 96 4.48 13.38 -5.59
CA ARG A 96 3.40 12.48 -5.22
C ARG A 96 2.42 13.17 -4.28
N LEU A 97 1.25 12.56 -4.04
CA LEU A 97 0.34 12.95 -2.97
C LEU A 97 0.94 12.58 -1.59
N PRO A 98 0.55 13.29 -0.52
CA PRO A 98 0.84 12.88 0.86
C PRO A 98 0.46 11.41 1.09
N LEU A 99 1.33 10.66 1.77
CA LEU A 99 1.21 9.21 1.94
C LEU A 99 1.45 8.81 3.40
N ILE A 100 0.48 8.08 3.95
CA ILE A 100 0.58 7.42 5.26
C ILE A 100 0.46 5.92 5.05
N LEU A 101 1.33 5.14 5.68
CA LEU A 101 1.27 3.69 5.63
C LEU A 101 1.06 3.12 7.04
N ILE A 102 0.13 2.17 7.15
CA ILE A 102 -0.32 1.56 8.40
C ILE A 102 -0.33 0.04 8.21
N PRO A 103 0.74 -0.67 8.61
CA PRO A 103 0.81 -2.11 8.44
C PRO A 103 -0.14 -2.84 9.41
N THR A 104 -0.77 -3.90 8.91
CA THR A 104 -1.53 -4.88 9.71
C THR A 104 -0.84 -6.23 9.79
N THR A 105 0.34 -6.35 9.19
CA THR A 105 1.23 -7.51 9.24
C THR A 105 2.60 -7.10 9.78
N ALA A 106 3.29 -8.01 10.45
CA ALA A 106 4.67 -7.80 10.89
C ALA A 106 5.60 -8.71 10.09
N GLY A 107 6.24 -8.16 9.06
CA GLY A 107 7.07 -8.97 8.16
C GLY A 107 7.71 -8.16 7.04
N THR A 108 6.92 -7.65 6.12
CA THR A 108 7.39 -7.06 4.86
C THR A 108 8.23 -5.78 5.01
N GLY A 109 7.99 -5.00 6.07
CA GLY A 109 8.64 -3.69 6.23
C GLY A 109 8.28 -2.68 5.12
N SER A 110 7.22 -2.94 4.33
CA SER A 110 6.85 -2.08 3.21
C SER A 110 6.59 -0.63 3.66
N GLU A 111 6.12 -0.41 4.88
CA GLU A 111 5.87 0.91 5.45
C GLU A 111 7.11 1.81 5.60
N VAL A 112 8.30 1.23 5.51
CA VAL A 112 9.58 1.96 5.65
C VAL A 112 10.55 1.72 4.47
N THR A 113 10.07 1.12 3.38
CA THR A 113 10.90 0.84 2.21
C THR A 113 10.53 1.72 1.00
N PRO A 114 11.53 2.10 0.17
CA PRO A 114 11.30 2.83 -1.08
C PRO A 114 10.94 1.89 -2.24
N ILE A 115 10.31 0.75 -1.96
CA ILE A 115 10.05 -0.32 -2.92
C ILE A 115 8.56 -0.60 -2.98
N SER A 116 8.06 -0.87 -4.19
CA SER A 116 6.74 -1.44 -4.44
C SER A 116 6.86 -2.55 -5.47
N ILE A 117 6.19 -3.68 -5.23
CA ILE A 117 6.19 -4.83 -6.12
C ILE A 117 4.83 -4.96 -6.79
N VAL A 118 4.83 -5.12 -8.11
CA VAL A 118 3.64 -5.29 -8.94
C VAL A 118 3.80 -6.53 -9.79
N THR A 119 2.72 -7.26 -10.01
CA THR A 119 2.71 -8.38 -10.96
C THR A 119 2.41 -7.86 -12.36
N THR A 120 3.35 -8.05 -13.29
CA THR A 120 3.21 -7.70 -14.71
C THR A 120 3.05 -8.97 -15.54
N GLY A 121 2.21 -8.91 -16.57
CA GLY A 121 1.88 -10.11 -17.35
C GLY A 121 1.17 -11.16 -16.50
N GLU A 122 1.51 -12.44 -16.70
CA GLU A 122 0.84 -13.53 -15.98
C GLU A 122 1.41 -13.76 -14.57
N THR A 123 2.73 -13.68 -14.40
CA THR A 123 3.39 -14.09 -13.14
C THR A 123 4.67 -13.30 -12.81
N THR A 124 5.08 -12.36 -13.65
CA THR A 124 6.35 -11.65 -13.46
C THR A 124 6.21 -10.58 -12.39
N LYS A 125 7.02 -10.65 -11.35
CA LYS A 125 7.10 -9.59 -10.34
C LYS A 125 8.08 -8.51 -10.79
N THR A 126 7.60 -7.30 -10.89
CA THR A 126 8.38 -6.14 -11.31
C THR A 126 8.42 -5.10 -10.20
N GLY A 127 9.63 -4.67 -9.87
CA GLY A 127 9.85 -3.70 -8.81
C GLY A 127 9.84 -2.26 -9.33
N VAL A 128 9.27 -1.38 -8.52
CA VAL A 128 9.46 0.06 -8.59
C VAL A 128 10.27 0.47 -7.37
N ILE A 129 11.43 1.07 -7.58
CA ILE A 129 12.34 1.48 -6.50
C ILE A 129 12.58 2.98 -6.65
N SER A 130 12.07 3.76 -5.72
CA SER A 130 12.28 5.20 -5.73
C SER A 130 12.05 5.81 -4.35
N ARG A 131 12.84 6.83 -4.01
CA ARG A 131 12.67 7.58 -2.76
C ARG A 131 11.27 8.18 -2.60
N GLN A 132 10.58 8.43 -3.71
CA GLN A 132 9.21 8.94 -3.71
C GLN A 132 8.17 7.93 -3.17
N LEU A 133 8.53 6.64 -3.04
CA LEU A 133 7.67 5.62 -2.45
C LEU A 133 7.76 5.56 -0.92
N LEU A 134 8.74 6.23 -0.30
CA LEU A 134 8.78 6.36 1.15
C LEU A 134 7.59 7.20 1.62
N PRO A 135 6.83 6.75 2.63
CA PRO A 135 5.71 7.52 3.16
C PRO A 135 6.18 8.76 3.93
N ASP A 136 5.27 9.71 4.12
CA ASP A 136 5.48 10.82 5.05
C ASP A 136 5.39 10.36 6.50
N TYR A 137 4.50 9.37 6.77
CA TYR A 137 4.33 8.75 8.07
C TYR A 137 4.12 7.24 7.93
N ALA A 138 4.83 6.47 8.76
CA ALA A 138 4.54 5.07 9.04
C ALA A 138 3.92 4.99 10.45
N VAL A 139 2.71 4.47 10.56
CA VAL A 139 1.99 4.34 11.83
C VAL A 139 1.95 2.88 12.23
N LEU A 140 2.67 2.54 13.30
CA LEU A 140 2.77 1.18 13.82
C LEU A 140 1.84 1.02 15.03
N ASP A 141 0.72 0.33 14.85
CA ASP A 141 -0.19 -0.06 15.92
C ASP A 141 -0.29 -1.57 16.00
N ALA A 142 0.29 -2.17 17.05
CA ALA A 142 0.28 -3.61 17.25
C ALA A 142 -1.15 -4.19 17.39
N ASN A 143 -2.14 -3.38 17.80
CA ASN A 143 -3.52 -3.84 17.89
C ASN A 143 -4.11 -4.23 16.53
N LEU A 144 -3.62 -3.66 15.44
CA LEU A 144 -4.07 -3.98 14.09
C LEU A 144 -3.63 -5.37 13.63
N THR A 145 -2.64 -5.97 14.29
CA THR A 145 -2.15 -7.33 13.99
C THR A 145 -2.88 -8.43 14.76
N LEU A 146 -3.66 -8.09 15.79
CA LEU A 146 -4.24 -9.09 16.71
C LEU A 146 -5.28 -10.00 16.05
N LYS A 147 -5.95 -9.56 15.01
CA LYS A 147 -6.95 -10.33 14.27
C LYS A 147 -6.37 -11.08 13.06
N LEU A 148 -5.06 -11.00 12.86
CA LEU A 148 -4.42 -11.65 11.72
C LEU A 148 -4.54 -13.18 11.84
N PRO A 149 -4.95 -13.91 10.79
CA PRO A 149 -5.00 -15.37 10.82
C PRO A 149 -3.63 -15.97 11.13
N PRO A 150 -3.57 -17.06 11.92
CA PRO A 150 -2.29 -17.66 12.35
C PRO A 150 -1.35 -18.02 11.20
N HIS A 151 -1.90 -18.49 10.07
CA HIS A 151 -1.08 -18.84 8.90
C HIS A 151 -0.46 -17.61 8.24
N VAL A 152 -1.15 -16.46 8.23
CA VAL A 152 -0.60 -15.19 7.73
C VAL A 152 0.48 -14.67 8.68
N THR A 153 0.24 -14.73 9.99
CA THR A 153 1.24 -14.35 10.99
C THR A 153 2.52 -15.19 10.84
N ALA A 154 2.38 -16.50 10.63
CA ALA A 154 3.53 -17.39 10.40
C ALA A 154 4.29 -17.03 9.11
N ALA A 155 3.58 -16.81 8.01
CA ALA A 155 4.19 -16.47 6.73
C ALA A 155 4.96 -15.16 6.80
N THR A 156 4.35 -14.11 7.37
CA THR A 156 5.00 -12.80 7.51
C THR A 156 6.15 -12.81 8.52
N GLY A 157 6.05 -13.63 9.58
CA GLY A 157 7.16 -13.84 10.53
C GLY A 157 8.37 -14.51 9.88
N ILE A 158 8.15 -15.49 9.01
CA ILE A 158 9.22 -16.12 8.22
C ILE A 158 9.83 -15.12 7.25
N ASP A 159 9.03 -14.30 6.59
CA ASP A 159 9.47 -13.23 5.70
C ASP A 159 10.41 -12.26 6.42
N ALA A 160 10.04 -11.79 7.62
CA ALA A 160 10.91 -10.96 8.45
C ALA A 160 12.23 -11.64 8.81
N MET A 161 12.21 -12.94 9.09
CA MET A 161 13.42 -13.72 9.36
C MET A 161 14.32 -13.81 8.12
N VAL A 162 13.74 -14.06 6.95
CA VAL A 162 14.49 -14.12 5.68
C VAL A 162 15.14 -12.79 5.39
N HIS A 163 14.41 -11.68 5.51
CA HIS A 163 14.98 -10.33 5.36
C HIS A 163 16.17 -10.09 6.29
N ALA A 164 16.07 -10.50 7.55
CA ALA A 164 17.18 -10.36 8.50
C ALA A 164 18.40 -11.22 8.13
N ILE A 165 18.18 -12.44 7.63
CA ILE A 165 19.25 -13.35 7.19
C ILE A 165 19.93 -12.82 5.92
N GLU A 166 19.15 -12.31 4.96
CA GLU A 166 19.67 -11.77 3.69
C GLU A 166 20.41 -10.46 3.89
N ALA A 167 20.12 -9.71 4.93
CA ALA A 167 20.80 -8.46 5.27
C ALA A 167 22.13 -8.65 5.96
N TYR A 168 22.43 -9.86 6.50
CA TYR A 168 23.67 -10.19 7.19
C TYR A 168 24.74 -10.62 6.20
#